data_c23a4032752d768a226078e338567bc7
#
_entry.id   c23a4032752d768a226078e338567bc7
#
_cell.length_a   1.000
_cell.length_b   1.000
_cell.length_c   1.000
_cell.angle_alpha   90.00
_cell.angle_beta   90.00
_cell.angle_gamma   90.00
#
_symmetry.space_group_name_H-M   'P 1'
#
loop_
_entity.id
_entity.type
_entity.pdbx_description
1 polymer ?
#
loop_
_entity_poly.entity_id
_entity_poly.type
_entity_poly.pdbx_seq_one_letter_code
_entity_poly.pdbx_strand_id
1 'polypeptide(L)'
;MNLKDRIIDAHIHVWTPDTERYPLAPGFTPDDFWLPSFTPDDHFAYSRRVGKVRLNLVQMTWYGLDHSYILDLIASDPDTYTGTGIVPGICDVSLADPGKSMLTLADGGIRAFRVRGAHARPTALGRQSRWLDYPGYESMFRTGAEHDL
;
A
#
# COMPACT_ATOMS: atom_id res chain seq x y z
N MET A 1 -13.21 -19.84 21.61
CA MET A 1 -12.89 -18.78 20.65
C MET A 1 -12.88 -19.40 19.27
N ASN A 2 -13.83 -19.02 18.43
CA ASN A 2 -14.05 -19.68 17.14
C ASN A 2 -13.01 -19.14 16.13
N LEU A 3 -12.22 -20.01 15.50
CA LEU A 3 -11.20 -19.63 14.51
C LEU A 3 -11.80 -18.85 13.32
N LYS A 4 -13.10 -19.03 13.04
CA LYS A 4 -13.82 -18.33 11.97
C LYS A 4 -13.90 -16.80 12.16
N ASP A 5 -13.66 -16.30 13.38
CA ASP A 5 -13.74 -14.87 13.70
C ASP A 5 -12.38 -14.15 13.58
N ARG A 6 -11.35 -14.82 13.01
CA ARG A 6 -9.97 -14.32 12.96
C ARG A 6 -9.27 -14.49 11.62
N ILE A 7 -10.02 -14.53 10.54
CA ILE A 7 -9.43 -14.62 9.22
C ILE A 7 -8.97 -13.21 8.81
N ILE A 8 -7.73 -13.11 8.37
CA ILE A 8 -7.18 -11.92 7.77
C ILE A 8 -6.76 -12.28 6.34
N ASP A 9 -7.32 -11.59 5.37
CA ASP A 9 -6.72 -11.56 4.04
C ASP A 9 -5.59 -10.55 4.06
N ALA A 10 -4.36 -11.06 4.05
CA ALA A 10 -3.16 -10.26 4.28
C ALA A 10 -2.69 -9.49 3.03
N HIS A 11 -3.27 -9.72 1.86
CA HIS A 11 -2.82 -9.08 0.63
C HIS A 11 -3.94 -8.97 -0.41
N ILE A 12 -4.67 -7.88 -0.36
CA ILE A 12 -5.69 -7.57 -1.37
C ILE A 12 -5.41 -6.22 -2.00
N HIS A 13 -5.59 -6.12 -3.31
CA HIS A 13 -5.65 -4.87 -4.05
C HIS A 13 -7.10 -4.52 -4.33
N VAL A 14 -7.45 -3.25 -4.13
CA VAL A 14 -8.78 -2.73 -4.41
C VAL A 14 -8.68 -1.49 -5.30
N TRP A 15 -9.70 -1.30 -6.15
CA TRP A 15 -9.83 -0.11 -7.00
C TRP A 15 -11.29 0.16 -7.33
N THR A 16 -11.56 1.40 -7.70
CA THR A 16 -12.88 1.92 -8.03
C THR A 16 -12.86 2.61 -9.40
N PRO A 17 -13.97 2.65 -10.13
CA PRO A 17 -14.06 3.42 -11.37
C PRO A 17 -14.18 4.92 -11.14
N ASP A 18 -14.34 5.38 -9.89
CA ASP A 18 -14.41 6.80 -9.51
C ASP A 18 -13.01 7.44 -9.55
N THR A 19 -12.52 7.70 -10.75
CA THR A 19 -11.21 8.32 -10.97
C THR A 19 -11.22 9.84 -10.79
N GLU A 20 -12.38 10.46 -10.61
CA GLU A 20 -12.48 11.87 -10.23
C GLU A 20 -12.10 12.05 -8.76
N ARG A 21 -12.66 11.20 -7.90
CA ARG A 21 -12.36 11.23 -6.47
C ARG A 21 -11.00 10.61 -6.14
N TYR A 22 -10.62 9.55 -6.83
CA TYR A 22 -9.38 8.81 -6.62
C TYR A 22 -8.57 8.76 -7.91
N PRO A 23 -7.79 9.83 -8.19
CA PRO A 23 -7.11 9.97 -9.47
C PRO A 23 -6.01 8.93 -9.66
N LEU A 24 -5.86 8.49 -10.89
CA LEU A 24 -4.79 7.58 -11.29
C LEU A 24 -3.46 8.34 -11.37
N ALA A 25 -2.38 7.65 -11.04
CA ALA A 25 -1.04 8.17 -11.19
C ALA A 25 -0.70 8.43 -12.67
N PRO A 26 0.18 9.39 -12.97
CA PRO A 26 0.59 9.69 -14.35
C PRO A 26 1.03 8.44 -15.11
N GLY A 27 0.48 8.26 -16.30
CA GLY A 27 0.77 7.11 -17.16
C GLY A 27 -0.19 5.94 -17.02
N PHE A 28 -1.19 6.05 -16.15
CA PHE A 28 -2.29 5.08 -16.06
C PHE A 28 -3.62 5.69 -16.45
N THR A 29 -4.47 4.85 -17.02
CA THR A 29 -5.83 5.17 -17.44
C THR A 29 -6.78 4.05 -16.99
N PRO A 30 -8.11 4.25 -17.03
CA PRO A 30 -9.06 3.16 -16.74
C PRO A 30 -8.91 1.93 -17.65
N ASP A 31 -8.30 2.08 -18.83
CA ASP A 31 -8.04 0.96 -19.76
C ASP A 31 -6.97 -0.02 -19.22
N ASP A 32 -6.18 0.40 -18.22
CA ASP A 32 -5.20 -0.46 -17.54
C ASP A 32 -5.86 -1.38 -16.50
N PHE A 33 -7.13 -1.18 -16.18
CA PHE A 33 -7.83 -1.98 -15.18
C PHE A 33 -8.10 -3.40 -15.70
N TRP A 34 -7.78 -4.40 -14.88
CA TRP A 34 -8.07 -5.81 -15.19
C TRP A 34 -9.58 -6.12 -15.17
N LEU A 35 -10.31 -5.41 -14.31
CA LEU A 35 -11.75 -5.38 -14.18
C LEU A 35 -12.17 -3.91 -14.03
N PRO A 36 -13.38 -3.52 -14.39
CA PRO A 36 -13.85 -2.13 -14.23
C PRO A 36 -13.75 -1.61 -12.80
N SER A 37 -13.90 -2.49 -11.81
CA SER A 37 -13.67 -2.22 -10.39
C SER A 37 -13.39 -3.52 -9.65
N PHE A 38 -12.76 -3.41 -8.49
CA PHE A 38 -12.70 -4.46 -7.48
C PHE A 38 -12.66 -3.81 -6.10
N THR A 39 -13.81 -3.65 -5.51
CA THR A 39 -14.00 -3.01 -4.21
C THR A 39 -13.95 -4.03 -3.06
N PRO A 40 -13.86 -3.59 -1.80
CA PRO A 40 -14.03 -4.50 -0.66
C PRO A 40 -15.36 -5.26 -0.70
N ASP A 41 -16.45 -4.64 -1.18
CA ASP A 41 -17.75 -5.32 -1.30
C ASP A 41 -17.71 -6.46 -2.32
N ASP A 42 -16.99 -6.28 -3.43
CA ASP A 42 -16.76 -7.34 -4.40
C ASP A 42 -16.00 -8.50 -3.75
N HIS A 43 -14.95 -8.21 -2.97
CA HIS A 43 -14.23 -9.23 -2.22
C HIS A 43 -15.14 -9.95 -1.23
N PHE A 44 -15.91 -9.22 -0.44
CA PHE A 44 -16.82 -9.81 0.56
C PHE A 44 -17.92 -10.66 -0.07
N ALA A 45 -18.35 -10.36 -1.29
CA ALA A 45 -19.31 -11.23 -2.01
C ALA A 45 -18.79 -12.66 -2.16
N TYR A 46 -17.49 -12.85 -2.29
CA TYR A 46 -16.85 -14.17 -2.33
C TYR A 46 -16.47 -14.71 -0.96
N SER A 47 -15.96 -13.87 -0.07
CA SER A 47 -15.36 -14.30 1.21
C SER A 47 -16.38 -14.48 2.35
N ARG A 48 -17.60 -13.96 2.25
CA ARG A 48 -18.65 -14.06 3.31
C ARG A 48 -18.92 -15.49 3.79
N ARG A 49 -18.67 -16.47 2.94
CA ARG A 49 -18.90 -17.89 3.28
C ARG A 49 -17.92 -18.43 4.33
N VAL A 50 -16.78 -17.78 4.51
CA VAL A 50 -15.74 -18.23 5.45
C VAL A 50 -15.82 -17.52 6.81
N GLY A 51 -16.69 -16.51 6.97
CA GLY A 51 -16.90 -15.77 8.21
C GLY A 51 -16.47 -14.31 8.12
N LYS A 52 -16.25 -13.67 9.26
CA LYS A 52 -15.76 -12.28 9.31
C LYS A 52 -14.27 -12.24 8.91
N VAL A 53 -13.96 -11.51 7.85
CA VAL A 53 -12.61 -11.38 7.31
C VAL A 53 -12.15 -9.93 7.52
N ARG A 54 -10.95 -9.74 8.05
CA ARG A 54 -10.24 -8.46 8.01
C ARG A 54 -9.39 -8.39 6.76
N LEU A 55 -9.20 -7.19 6.21
CA LEU A 55 -8.46 -6.99 4.96
C LEU A 55 -7.23 -6.10 5.20
N ASN A 56 -6.08 -6.54 4.71
CA ASN A 56 -4.94 -5.66 4.52
C ASN A 56 -4.96 -5.14 3.07
N LEU A 57 -5.32 -3.88 2.92
CA LEU A 57 -5.44 -3.20 1.63
C LEU A 57 -4.05 -2.77 1.15
N VAL A 58 -3.51 -3.48 0.17
CA VAL A 58 -2.19 -3.17 -0.37
C VAL A 58 -2.34 -2.14 -1.49
N GLN A 59 -1.64 -1.01 -1.34
CA GLN A 59 -1.68 0.10 -2.32
C GLN A 59 -1.55 -0.41 -3.76
N MET A 60 -2.54 -0.08 -4.59
CA MET A 60 -2.55 -0.46 -5.99
C MET A 60 -1.64 0.44 -6.81
N THR A 61 -0.88 -0.13 -7.74
CA THR A 61 0.11 0.59 -8.54
C THR A 61 -0.50 1.73 -9.35
N TRP A 62 -1.74 1.57 -9.81
CA TRP A 62 -2.44 2.58 -10.60
C TRP A 62 -2.66 3.91 -9.88
N TYR A 63 -2.77 3.90 -8.56
CA TYR A 63 -2.88 5.11 -7.75
C TYR A 63 -1.51 5.70 -7.37
N GLY A 64 -0.42 4.98 -7.66
CA GLY A 64 0.92 5.46 -7.33
C GLY A 64 1.08 5.77 -5.83
N LEU A 65 1.46 7.02 -5.53
CA LEU A 65 1.65 7.51 -4.16
C LEU A 65 0.38 8.13 -3.55
N ASP A 66 -0.72 8.20 -4.29
CA ASP A 66 -2.01 8.64 -3.74
C ASP A 66 -2.70 7.48 -3.02
N HIS A 67 -2.78 7.56 -1.71
CA HIS A 67 -3.37 6.55 -0.84
C HIS A 67 -4.80 6.88 -0.43
N SER A 68 -5.41 7.94 -0.98
CA SER A 68 -6.70 8.45 -0.55
C SER A 68 -7.79 7.37 -0.51
N TYR A 69 -7.83 6.49 -1.52
CA TYR A 69 -8.84 5.43 -1.56
C TYR A 69 -8.73 4.44 -0.38
N ILE A 70 -7.54 3.90 -0.13
CA ILE A 70 -7.37 2.95 1.00
C ILE A 70 -7.46 3.66 2.36
N LEU A 71 -7.08 4.92 2.47
CA LEU A 71 -7.22 5.72 3.69
C LEU A 71 -8.70 5.98 4.01
N ASP A 72 -9.52 6.34 3.02
CA ASP A 72 -10.96 6.52 3.19
C ASP A 72 -11.65 5.21 3.64
N LEU A 73 -11.24 4.06 3.06
CA LEU A 73 -11.73 2.75 3.48
C LEU A 73 -11.35 2.43 4.93
N ILE A 74 -10.09 2.64 5.31
CA ILE A 74 -9.63 2.42 6.69
C ILE A 74 -10.40 3.34 7.66
N ALA A 75 -10.57 4.61 7.33
CA ALA A 75 -11.32 5.56 8.15
C ALA A 75 -12.79 5.15 8.32
N SER A 76 -13.39 4.50 7.32
CA SER A 76 -14.78 4.05 7.36
C SER A 76 -15.03 2.86 8.29
N ASP A 77 -14.06 1.93 8.40
CA ASP A 77 -14.14 0.75 9.29
C ASP A 77 -12.73 0.26 9.67
N PRO A 78 -12.08 0.89 10.67
CA PRO A 78 -10.72 0.53 11.10
C PRO A 78 -10.62 -0.85 11.76
N ASP A 79 -11.73 -1.45 12.16
CA ASP A 79 -11.77 -2.81 12.71
C ASP A 79 -11.68 -3.86 11.59
N THR A 80 -12.13 -3.52 10.40
CA THR A 80 -12.12 -4.41 9.23
C THR A 80 -10.92 -4.17 8.33
N TYR A 81 -10.49 -2.92 8.16
CA TYR A 81 -9.43 -2.55 7.22
C TYR A 81 -8.15 -2.12 7.92
N THR A 82 -7.04 -2.49 7.34
CA THR A 82 -5.71 -1.92 7.56
C THR A 82 -5.03 -1.74 6.20
N GLY A 83 -3.88 -1.09 6.14
CA GLY A 83 -3.24 -0.80 4.87
C GLY A 83 -1.75 -1.12 4.82
N THR A 84 -1.30 -1.44 3.60
CA THR A 84 0.11 -1.50 3.22
C THR A 84 0.38 -0.44 2.16
N GLY A 85 1.16 0.56 2.52
CA GLY A 85 1.48 1.71 1.67
C GLY A 85 2.78 1.55 0.89
N ILE A 86 3.04 2.54 0.05
CA ILE A 86 4.32 2.79 -0.62
C ILE A 86 4.76 4.21 -0.33
N VAL A 87 6.06 4.44 -0.28
CA VAL A 87 6.61 5.76 0.02
C VAL A 87 7.60 6.21 -1.06
N PRO A 88 7.72 7.53 -1.29
CA PRO A 88 8.71 8.09 -2.21
C PRO A 88 10.12 8.12 -1.59
N GLY A 89 11.10 8.59 -2.35
CA GLY A 89 12.42 8.93 -1.83
C GLY A 89 13.37 7.74 -1.58
N ILE A 90 13.00 6.52 -1.99
CA ILE A 90 13.81 5.33 -1.74
C ILE A 90 15.21 5.45 -2.33
N CYS A 91 15.32 5.89 -3.58
CA CYS A 91 16.60 6.03 -4.28
C CYS A 91 17.31 7.34 -3.97
N ASP A 92 16.57 8.37 -3.56
CA ASP A 92 17.08 9.71 -3.31
C ASP A 92 16.26 10.41 -2.23
N VAL A 93 16.77 10.41 -1.03
CA VAL A 93 16.12 11.01 0.16
C VAL A 93 16.06 12.53 0.09
N SER A 94 16.77 13.19 -0.84
CA SER A 94 16.66 14.64 -1.04
C SER A 94 15.35 15.03 -1.71
N LEU A 95 14.72 14.11 -2.45
CA LEU A 95 13.42 14.32 -3.10
C LEU A 95 12.25 14.17 -2.13
N ALA A 96 12.37 13.25 -1.20
CA ALA A 96 11.38 13.02 -0.14
C ALA A 96 11.99 12.14 0.96
N ASP A 97 11.60 12.36 2.20
CA ASP A 97 11.97 11.50 3.33
C ASP A 97 10.96 10.35 3.46
N PRO A 98 11.37 9.10 3.19
CA PRO A 98 10.49 7.94 3.30
C PRO A 98 9.94 7.74 4.71
N GLY A 99 10.76 7.93 5.75
CA GLY A 99 10.34 7.78 7.15
C GLY A 99 9.23 8.76 7.51
N LYS A 100 9.38 10.04 7.14
CA LYS A 100 8.32 11.04 7.35
C LYS A 100 7.04 10.68 6.60
N SER A 101 7.16 10.18 5.38
CA SER A 101 6.01 9.73 4.59
C SER A 101 5.32 8.53 5.24
N MET A 102 6.08 7.59 5.82
CA MET A 102 5.54 6.47 6.60
C MET A 102 4.71 6.97 7.79
N LEU A 103 5.21 7.91 8.57
CA LEU A 103 4.49 8.45 9.73
C LEU A 103 3.18 9.12 9.32
N THR A 104 3.21 9.93 8.25
CA THR A 104 1.99 10.56 7.73
C THR A 104 0.93 9.53 7.33
N LEU A 105 1.33 8.44 6.67
CA LEU A 105 0.42 7.37 6.27
C LEU A 105 -0.04 6.53 7.47
N ALA A 106 0.83 6.35 8.47
CA ALA A 106 0.50 5.64 9.70
C ALA A 106 -0.56 6.35 10.53
N ASP A 107 -0.57 7.68 10.54
CA ASP A 107 -1.63 8.50 11.18
C ASP A 107 -3.00 8.20 10.57
N GLY A 108 -3.06 7.85 9.28
CA GLY A 108 -4.27 7.41 8.58
C GLY A 108 -4.58 5.92 8.70
N GLY A 109 -3.80 5.14 9.47
CA GLY A 109 -4.07 3.72 9.75
C GLY A 109 -3.34 2.73 8.84
N ILE A 110 -2.42 3.16 8.00
CA ILE A 110 -1.50 2.28 7.27
C ILE A 110 -0.46 1.74 8.24
N ARG A 111 -0.27 0.40 8.29
CA ARG A 111 0.56 -0.28 9.29
C ARG A 111 1.69 -1.10 8.71
N ALA A 112 1.83 -1.13 7.39
CA ALA A 112 2.91 -1.82 6.71
C ALA A 112 3.33 -1.05 5.46
N PHE A 113 4.55 -1.29 5.00
CA PHE A 113 5.09 -0.58 3.83
C PHE A 113 5.80 -1.55 2.91
N ARG A 114 5.58 -1.37 1.60
CA ARG A 114 6.19 -2.25 0.59
C ARG A 114 7.66 -1.92 0.39
N VAL A 115 8.47 -2.95 0.49
CA VAL A 115 9.87 -2.92 0.05
C VAL A 115 9.92 -3.48 -1.38
N ARG A 116 10.26 -2.63 -2.35
CA ARG A 116 10.31 -3.00 -3.78
C ARG A 116 11.75 -3.30 -4.20
N GLY A 117 12.12 -4.59 -4.22
CA GLY A 117 13.48 -5.00 -4.53
C GLY A 117 13.88 -4.94 -6.00
N ALA A 118 12.96 -5.20 -6.92
CA ALA A 118 13.34 -5.55 -8.29
C ALA A 118 13.21 -4.42 -9.33
N HIS A 119 12.64 -3.28 -8.98
CA HIS A 119 12.38 -2.20 -9.95
C HIS A 119 13.34 -1.02 -9.84
N ALA A 120 14.42 -1.17 -9.07
CA ALA A 120 15.54 -0.27 -9.21
C ALA A 120 16.08 -0.47 -10.64
N ARG A 121 15.71 0.46 -11.54
CA ARG A 121 16.43 0.57 -12.81
C ARG A 121 17.91 0.58 -12.50
N PRO A 122 18.78 -0.02 -13.34
CA PRO A 122 20.22 0.12 -13.18
C PRO A 122 20.51 1.62 -13.06
N THR A 123 20.78 2.05 -11.83
CA THR A 123 21.18 3.44 -11.58
C THR A 123 22.64 3.58 -11.94
N ALA A 124 23.17 4.80 -11.89
CA ALA A 124 24.59 5.07 -12.08
C ALA A 124 25.53 4.26 -11.17
N LEU A 125 25.00 3.57 -10.16
CA LEU A 125 25.73 2.68 -9.25
C LEU A 125 26.01 1.29 -9.86
N GLY A 126 25.51 0.99 -11.06
CA GLY A 126 25.78 -0.23 -11.80
C GLY A 126 25.06 -1.48 -11.29
N ARG A 127 25.28 -2.61 -11.99
CA ARG A 127 24.64 -3.92 -11.71
C ARG A 127 25.00 -4.56 -10.36
N GLN A 128 25.90 -3.96 -9.59
CA GLN A 128 26.40 -4.50 -8.32
C GLN A 128 25.82 -3.81 -7.08
N SER A 129 25.02 -2.75 -7.20
CA SER A 129 24.39 -2.15 -6.04
C SER A 129 23.31 -3.09 -5.51
N ARG A 130 23.46 -3.49 -4.26
CA ARG A 130 22.39 -4.19 -3.55
C ARG A 130 21.27 -3.16 -3.38
N TRP A 131 20.09 -3.49 -3.86
CA TRP A 131 18.94 -2.56 -3.83
C TRP A 131 18.56 -2.10 -2.42
N LEU A 132 18.88 -2.89 -1.38
CA LEU A 132 18.74 -2.50 0.02
C LEU A 132 19.72 -1.41 0.47
N ASP A 133 20.77 -1.14 -0.30
CA ASP A 133 21.75 -0.09 0.03
C ASP A 133 21.26 1.32 -0.38
N TYR A 134 20.06 1.46 -0.93
CA TYR A 134 19.47 2.77 -1.16
C TYR A 134 19.20 3.49 0.17
N PRO A 135 19.57 4.78 0.29
CA PRO A 135 19.49 5.52 1.55
C PRO A 135 18.05 5.61 2.12
N GLY A 136 17.05 5.55 1.25
CA GLY A 136 15.66 5.56 1.67
C GLY A 136 15.23 4.32 2.44
N TYR A 137 15.83 3.16 2.19
CA TYR A 137 15.55 1.96 2.97
C TYR A 137 16.09 2.04 4.39
N GLU A 138 17.26 2.67 4.60
CA GLU A 138 17.75 2.93 5.95
C GLU A 138 16.76 3.78 6.75
N SER A 139 16.26 4.86 6.15
CA SER A 139 15.21 5.70 6.75
C SER A 139 13.95 4.90 7.05
N MET A 140 13.45 4.11 6.10
CA MET A 140 12.26 3.28 6.30
C MET A 140 12.42 2.28 7.45
N PHE A 141 13.49 1.51 7.47
CA PHE A 141 13.71 0.47 8.48
C PHE A 141 13.92 1.07 9.88
N ARG A 142 14.60 2.21 9.97
CA ARG A 142 14.76 2.93 11.23
C ARG A 142 13.40 3.41 11.75
N THR A 143 12.64 4.10 10.91
CA THR A 143 11.29 4.58 11.27
C THR A 143 10.37 3.43 11.63
N GLY A 144 10.39 2.34 10.85
CA GLY A 144 9.59 1.15 11.15
C GLY A 144 9.90 0.56 12.51
N ALA A 145 11.19 0.45 12.87
CA ALA A 145 11.61 -0.08 14.17
C ALA A 145 11.28 0.85 15.35
N GLU A 146 11.32 2.18 15.14
CA GLU A 146 11.02 3.17 16.17
C GLU A 146 9.53 3.34 16.45
N HIS A 147 8.67 3.02 15.46
CA HIS A 147 7.22 3.27 15.50
C HIS A 147 6.33 2.04 15.29
N ASP A 148 6.89 0.84 15.33
CA ASP A 148 6.17 -0.44 15.13
C ASP A 148 5.39 -0.51 13.81
N LEU A 149 6.05 -0.12 12.70
CA LEU A 149 5.50 -0.06 11.34
C LEU A 149 6.14 -1.09 10.41
#